data_e8fbfa3cd4bcf7d26aae39bcfb15893b
#
_entry.id   e8fbfa3cd4bcf7d26aae39bcfb15893b
#
_cell.length_a   1.000
_cell.length_b   1.000
_cell.length_c   1.000
_cell.angle_alpha   90.00
_cell.angle_beta   90.00
_cell.angle_gamma   90.00
#
_symmetry.space_group_name_H-M   'P 1'
#
loop_
_entity.id
_entity.type
_entity.pdbx_description
1 polymer ?
#
loop_
_entity_poly.entity_id
_entity_poly.type
_entity_poly.pdbx_seq_one_letter_code
_entity_poly.pdbx_strand_id
1 'polypeptide(L)'
;TRKGQSQNWAQWLKQAERHALTINWYYADANGNIGYVHTGKYPVRKPGHDRRLPVPGGGEMDWDGMLGFDTNPKVYNPRQGYIANWNNPPIKGYPNPDMIWLSWGAADRQNELEQRLRAKGPMDAEGMWSLLKPTSLADVNARYFLPVLQQAVVTLPADDARKGLVAALQNWDGMNADDNRDGFYDHPAPAILDAWLGAMLKATFADEVPADFMRYFGATGYPTADRPPAGSINVQVGTKLLYQ
;
A
#
# COMPACT_ATOMS: atom_id res chain seq x y z
N THR A 1 27.67 -7.08 10.35
CA THR A 1 26.76 -8.21 10.61
C THR A 1 27.14 -9.41 9.77
N ARG A 2 26.85 -10.64 10.23
CA ARG A 2 27.18 -11.89 9.46
C ARG A 2 26.53 -11.93 8.06
N LYS A 3 25.44 -11.20 7.83
CA LYS A 3 24.81 -11.06 6.50
C LYS A 3 25.71 -10.31 5.51
N GLY A 4 26.39 -9.25 5.94
CA GLY A 4 27.33 -8.51 5.10
C GLY A 4 28.60 -9.29 4.73
N GLN A 5 28.82 -10.45 5.36
CA GLN A 5 29.93 -11.37 5.06
C GLN A 5 29.52 -12.50 4.10
N SER A 6 28.23 -12.55 3.70
CA SER A 6 27.76 -13.59 2.79
C SER A 6 28.27 -13.33 1.37
N GLN A 7 28.79 -14.37 0.73
CA GLN A 7 29.39 -14.33 -0.60
C GLN A 7 28.39 -14.60 -1.74
N ASN A 8 27.20 -15.08 -1.41
CA ASN A 8 26.16 -15.44 -2.37
C ASN A 8 24.79 -15.53 -1.72
N TRP A 9 23.76 -15.68 -2.56
CA TRP A 9 22.38 -15.81 -2.14
C TRP A 9 22.16 -16.91 -1.10
N ALA A 10 22.71 -18.11 -1.30
CA ALA A 10 22.49 -19.23 -0.39
C ALA A 10 23.02 -18.97 1.01
N GLN A 11 24.23 -18.40 1.13
CA GLN A 11 24.80 -18.01 2.41
C GLN A 11 24.01 -16.87 3.07
N TRP A 12 23.56 -15.91 2.28
CA TRP A 12 22.74 -14.79 2.76
C TRP A 12 21.38 -15.29 3.27
N LEU A 13 20.71 -16.18 2.52
CA LEU A 13 19.44 -16.76 2.90
C LEU A 13 19.51 -17.54 4.21
N LYS A 14 20.60 -18.30 4.42
CA LYS A 14 20.87 -19.03 5.68
C LYS A 14 21.00 -18.07 6.87
N GLN A 15 21.50 -16.85 6.67
CA GLN A 15 21.51 -15.84 7.74
C GLN A 15 20.13 -15.20 7.91
N ALA A 16 19.35 -15.05 6.83
CA ALA A 16 17.99 -14.54 6.88
C ALA A 16 17.05 -15.46 7.69
N GLU A 17 17.19 -16.78 7.57
CA GLU A 17 16.46 -17.79 8.35
C GLU A 17 16.54 -17.60 9.86
N ARG A 18 17.63 -17.02 10.35
CA ARG A 18 17.88 -16.81 11.78
C ARG A 18 17.08 -15.63 12.37
N HIS A 19 16.40 -14.84 11.54
CA HIS A 19 15.58 -13.73 11.99
C HIS A 19 14.20 -14.20 12.43
N ALA A 20 13.87 -13.93 13.69
CA ALA A 20 12.53 -14.15 14.22
C ALA A 20 11.56 -13.03 13.86
N LEU A 21 12.09 -11.82 13.58
CA LEU A 21 11.28 -10.65 13.25
C LEU A 21 10.71 -10.75 11.84
N THR A 22 9.43 -10.50 11.71
CA THR A 22 8.70 -10.44 10.45
C THR A 22 9.03 -9.15 9.71
N ILE A 23 9.89 -9.25 8.68
CA ILE A 23 10.36 -8.08 7.94
C ILE A 23 10.79 -8.47 6.51
N ASN A 24 10.74 -7.50 5.60
CA ASN A 24 11.22 -7.63 4.23
C ASN A 24 12.74 -7.46 4.17
N TRP A 25 13.44 -8.47 3.65
CA TRP A 25 14.86 -8.43 3.40
C TRP A 25 15.17 -8.55 1.91
N TYR A 26 16.09 -7.71 1.44
CA TYR A 26 16.50 -7.65 0.05
C TYR A 26 17.97 -8.03 -0.09
N TYR A 27 18.29 -8.69 -1.19
CA TYR A 27 19.63 -9.10 -1.59
C TYR A 27 19.96 -8.51 -2.95
N ALA A 28 21.17 -8.03 -3.11
CA ALA A 28 21.77 -7.71 -4.40
C ALA A 28 23.27 -8.02 -4.34
N ASP A 29 23.84 -8.46 -5.45
CA ASP A 29 25.29 -8.72 -5.56
C ASP A 29 25.90 -8.07 -6.80
N ALA A 30 27.24 -8.07 -6.85
CA ALA A 30 28.01 -7.50 -7.95
C ALA A 30 27.86 -8.25 -9.28
N ASN A 31 27.26 -9.44 -9.27
CA ASN A 31 26.99 -10.24 -10.47
C ASN A 31 25.61 -9.91 -11.07
N GLY A 32 24.90 -8.92 -10.52
CA GLY A 32 23.59 -8.50 -10.98
C GLY A 32 22.43 -9.35 -10.47
N ASN A 33 22.67 -10.21 -9.49
CA ASN A 33 21.59 -10.98 -8.88
C ASN A 33 20.82 -10.14 -7.87
N ILE A 34 19.49 -10.33 -7.83
CA ILE A 34 18.60 -9.74 -6.85
C ILE A 34 17.76 -10.82 -6.16
N GLY A 35 17.42 -10.59 -4.90
CA GLY A 35 16.62 -11.54 -4.14
C GLY A 35 15.81 -10.87 -3.04
N TYR A 36 14.80 -11.59 -2.57
CA TYR A 36 13.92 -11.13 -1.51
C TYR A 36 13.50 -12.31 -0.63
N VAL A 37 13.35 -12.05 0.66
CA VAL A 37 12.71 -12.95 1.60
C VAL A 37 11.93 -12.16 2.63
N HIS A 38 10.72 -12.62 2.91
CA HIS A 38 9.94 -12.17 4.05
C HIS A 38 10.32 -13.02 5.25
N THR A 39 11.17 -12.49 6.15
CA THR A 39 11.66 -13.23 7.32
C THR A 39 10.59 -13.36 8.40
N GLY A 40 10.89 -14.03 9.47
CA GLY A 40 10.04 -14.24 10.63
C GLY A 40 9.88 -15.71 10.97
N LYS A 41 9.44 -15.96 12.19
CA LYS A 41 9.01 -17.27 12.65
C LYS A 41 7.49 -17.29 12.72
N TYR A 42 6.87 -18.16 11.94
CA TYR A 42 5.41 -18.24 11.85
C TYR A 42 4.90 -19.41 12.68
N PRO A 43 3.95 -19.19 13.59
CA PRO A 43 3.42 -20.25 14.43
C PRO A 43 2.48 -21.16 13.64
N VAL A 44 2.53 -22.46 13.99
CA VAL A 44 1.46 -23.40 13.65
C VAL A 44 0.31 -23.15 14.62
N ARG A 45 -0.83 -22.71 14.10
CA ARG A 45 -2.01 -22.39 14.90
C ARG A 45 -2.99 -23.54 14.92
N LYS A 46 -3.73 -23.64 16.03
CA LYS A 46 -4.81 -24.62 16.18
C LYS A 46 -5.90 -24.42 15.12
N PRO A 47 -6.57 -25.48 14.68
CA PRO A 47 -7.76 -25.36 13.85
C PRO A 47 -8.82 -24.47 14.51
N GLY A 48 -9.48 -23.62 13.73
CA GLY A 48 -10.48 -22.68 14.21
C GLY A 48 -9.94 -21.41 14.86
N HIS A 49 -8.61 -21.27 15.00
CA HIS A 49 -8.00 -20.02 15.49
C HIS A 49 -8.19 -18.90 14.46
N ASP A 50 -9.09 -17.98 14.77
CA ASP A 50 -9.20 -16.74 14.02
C ASP A 50 -8.24 -15.69 14.62
N ARG A 51 -7.12 -15.44 13.91
CA ARG A 51 -6.10 -14.48 14.35
C ARG A 51 -6.56 -13.01 14.35
N ARG A 52 -7.75 -12.71 13.86
CA ARG A 52 -8.36 -11.38 13.93
C ARG A 52 -9.05 -11.12 15.26
N LEU A 53 -9.25 -12.16 16.04
CA LEU A 53 -9.99 -12.11 17.30
C LEU A 53 -9.09 -12.53 18.46
N PRO A 54 -9.34 -11.99 19.66
CA PRO A 54 -8.76 -12.52 20.89
C PRO A 54 -9.12 -13.99 21.07
N VAL A 55 -8.21 -14.77 21.63
CA VAL A 55 -8.42 -16.17 21.93
C VAL A 55 -8.41 -16.42 23.44
N PRO A 56 -9.06 -17.49 23.94
CA PRO A 56 -8.98 -17.89 25.33
C PRO A 56 -7.52 -18.12 25.77
N GLY A 57 -7.16 -17.71 26.99
CA GLY A 57 -5.83 -17.85 27.56
C GLY A 57 -5.59 -19.14 28.34
N GLY A 58 -6.45 -20.14 28.21
CA GLY A 58 -6.37 -21.42 28.94
C GLY A 58 -5.41 -22.44 28.34
N GLY A 59 -4.74 -22.11 27.22
CA GLY A 59 -3.78 -23.00 26.55
C GLY A 59 -4.35 -23.77 25.36
N GLU A 60 -5.69 -23.85 25.21
CA GLU A 60 -6.37 -24.58 24.15
C GLU A 60 -6.06 -24.04 22.74
N MET A 61 -5.68 -22.76 22.64
CA MET A 61 -5.27 -22.08 21.40
C MET A 61 -3.77 -21.80 21.32
N ASP A 62 -2.96 -22.39 22.18
CA ASP A 62 -1.50 -22.30 22.11
C ASP A 62 -0.98 -22.86 20.80
N TRP A 63 0.16 -22.36 20.38
CA TRP A 63 0.79 -22.75 19.11
C TRP A 63 1.36 -24.17 19.17
N ASP A 64 1.18 -24.92 18.08
CA ASP A 64 1.74 -26.29 17.93
C ASP A 64 3.18 -26.28 17.39
N GLY A 65 3.93 -25.21 17.63
CA GLY A 65 5.29 -25.03 17.15
C GLY A 65 5.41 -23.96 16.07
N MET A 66 6.47 -24.03 15.28
CA MET A 66 6.75 -23.04 14.21
C MET A 66 6.84 -23.71 12.86
N LEU A 67 6.35 -23.02 11.84
CA LEU A 67 6.53 -23.43 10.43
C LEU A 67 8.01 -23.40 10.04
N GLY A 68 8.40 -24.27 9.12
CA GLY A 68 9.74 -24.27 8.54
C GLY A 68 10.01 -23.03 7.69
N PHE A 69 11.25 -22.61 7.61
CA PHE A 69 11.65 -21.41 6.84
C PHE A 69 11.42 -21.55 5.34
N ASP A 70 11.28 -22.74 4.84
CA ASP A 70 10.91 -23.04 3.45
C ASP A 70 9.54 -22.47 3.07
N THR A 71 8.63 -22.31 4.05
CA THR A 71 7.30 -21.70 3.88
C THR A 71 7.34 -20.18 3.77
N ASN A 72 8.44 -19.53 4.17
CA ASN A 72 8.56 -18.09 4.09
C ASN A 72 8.57 -17.60 2.63
N PRO A 73 7.81 -16.56 2.27
CA PRO A 73 7.85 -15.97 0.94
C PRO A 73 9.26 -15.54 0.56
N LYS A 74 9.73 -15.98 -0.60
CA LYS A 74 11.06 -15.64 -1.13
C LYS A 74 11.09 -15.72 -2.64
N VAL A 75 11.96 -14.91 -3.24
CA VAL A 75 12.22 -14.92 -4.67
C VAL A 75 13.69 -14.60 -4.93
N TYR A 76 14.24 -15.22 -5.98
CA TYR A 76 15.59 -14.95 -6.46
C TYR A 76 15.55 -14.78 -7.98
N ASN A 77 16.13 -13.71 -8.48
CA ASN A 77 16.16 -13.33 -9.89
C ASN A 77 14.78 -13.46 -10.57
N PRO A 78 13.77 -12.67 -10.13
CA PRO A 78 12.44 -12.73 -10.73
C PRO A 78 12.47 -12.33 -12.20
N ARG A 79 11.64 -12.97 -13.04
CA ARG A 79 11.60 -12.73 -14.49
C ARG A 79 11.35 -11.29 -14.89
N GLN A 80 10.66 -10.52 -14.06
CA GLN A 80 10.40 -9.09 -14.30
C GLN A 80 11.63 -8.20 -14.10
N GLY A 81 12.75 -8.72 -13.54
CA GLY A 81 13.99 -7.97 -13.37
C GLY A 81 14.00 -6.96 -12.22
N TYR A 82 12.95 -6.89 -11.42
CA TYR A 82 12.88 -6.02 -10.24
C TYR A 82 12.10 -6.65 -9.10
N ILE A 83 12.26 -6.10 -7.91
CA ILE A 83 11.47 -6.41 -6.71
C ILE A 83 10.95 -5.09 -6.17
N ALA A 84 9.62 -5.00 -6.03
CA ALA A 84 8.94 -3.81 -5.52
C ALA A 84 8.12 -4.15 -4.29
N ASN A 85 8.16 -3.28 -3.31
CA ASN A 85 7.33 -3.37 -2.12
C ASN A 85 6.96 -1.97 -1.63
N TRP A 86 5.70 -1.79 -1.30
CA TRP A 86 5.18 -0.62 -0.60
C TRP A 86 4.14 -1.07 0.45
N ASN A 87 4.55 -2.02 1.31
CA ASN A 87 3.72 -2.70 2.30
C ASN A 87 2.57 -3.55 1.71
N ASN A 88 2.69 -3.94 0.44
CA ASN A 88 1.82 -4.93 -0.19
C ASN A 88 2.11 -6.35 0.32
N PRO A 89 1.21 -7.31 0.11
CA PRO A 89 1.46 -8.70 0.47
C PRO A 89 2.71 -9.24 -0.24
N PRO A 90 3.54 -10.03 0.46
CA PRO A 90 4.77 -10.59 -0.11
C PRO A 90 4.52 -11.56 -1.27
N ILE A 91 3.38 -12.23 -1.26
CA ILE A 91 2.88 -13.09 -2.35
C ILE A 91 1.35 -13.02 -2.40
N LYS A 92 0.78 -13.37 -3.55
CA LYS A 92 -0.68 -13.48 -3.71
C LYS A 92 -1.25 -14.50 -2.72
N GLY A 93 -2.31 -14.11 -2.03
CA GLY A 93 -2.98 -14.96 -1.06
C GLY A 93 -2.23 -15.12 0.28
N TYR A 94 -1.17 -14.34 0.50
CA TYR A 94 -0.45 -14.38 1.77
C TYR A 94 -1.37 -13.95 2.92
N PRO A 95 -1.57 -14.83 3.90
CA PRO A 95 -2.35 -14.47 5.07
C PRO A 95 -1.53 -13.50 5.92
N ASN A 96 -2.04 -12.29 6.16
CA ASN A 96 -1.36 -11.34 7.03
C ASN A 96 -1.30 -11.87 8.47
N PRO A 97 -0.13 -12.25 9.00
CA PRO A 97 -0.02 -12.77 10.35
C PRO A 97 0.02 -11.68 11.42
N ASP A 98 0.33 -10.43 11.03
CA ASP A 98 0.78 -9.41 11.96
C ASP A 98 -0.23 -8.28 12.16
N MET A 99 -1.08 -8.02 11.18
CA MET A 99 -1.95 -6.83 11.18
C MET A 99 -3.33 -7.15 10.67
N ILE A 100 -4.29 -7.12 11.57
CA ILE A 100 -5.70 -7.38 11.26
C ILE A 100 -6.40 -6.20 10.56
N TRP A 101 -5.88 -4.99 10.75
CA TRP A 101 -6.45 -3.76 10.18
C TRP A 101 -5.91 -3.37 8.81
N LEU A 102 -4.82 -4.00 8.36
CA LEU A 102 -4.33 -3.81 7.00
C LEU A 102 -5.07 -4.76 6.07
N SER A 103 -6.17 -4.27 5.51
CA SER A 103 -6.80 -4.96 4.40
C SER A 103 -6.01 -4.65 3.12
N TRP A 104 -5.42 -5.66 2.52
CA TRP A 104 -4.93 -5.60 1.16
C TRP A 104 -6.10 -5.79 0.19
N GLY A 105 -6.12 -5.02 -0.89
CA GLY A 105 -7.17 -5.07 -1.89
C GLY A 105 -6.65 -4.77 -3.29
N ALA A 106 -7.55 -4.67 -4.25
CA ALA A 106 -7.22 -4.31 -5.62
C ALA A 106 -6.70 -2.87 -5.72
N ALA A 107 -7.25 -1.96 -4.91
CA ALA A 107 -6.76 -0.60 -4.77
C ALA A 107 -5.60 -0.58 -3.77
N ASP A 108 -4.39 -0.34 -4.27
CA ASP A 108 -3.17 -0.28 -3.44
C ASP A 108 -2.13 0.66 -4.07
N ARG A 109 -1.39 1.36 -3.21
CA ARG A 109 -0.34 2.29 -3.63
C ARG A 109 0.83 1.61 -4.33
N GLN A 110 1.07 0.34 -4.06
CA GLN A 110 2.11 -0.45 -4.71
C GLN A 110 1.89 -0.52 -6.24
N ASN A 111 0.64 -0.47 -6.71
CA ASN A 111 0.32 -0.44 -8.13
C ASN A 111 0.90 0.79 -8.84
N GLU A 112 1.00 1.92 -8.16
CA GLU A 112 1.63 3.13 -8.70
C GLU A 112 3.14 2.93 -8.92
N LEU A 113 3.83 2.38 -7.92
CA LEU A 113 5.25 2.06 -8.01
C LEU A 113 5.53 1.05 -9.13
N GLU A 114 4.73 0.00 -9.21
CA GLU A 114 4.93 -1.07 -10.18
C GLU A 114 4.69 -0.60 -11.62
N GLN A 115 3.68 0.24 -11.84
CA GLN A 115 3.43 0.83 -13.17
C GLN A 115 4.62 1.67 -13.64
N ARG A 116 5.18 2.49 -12.76
CA ARG A 116 6.33 3.34 -13.10
C ARG A 116 7.58 2.52 -13.39
N LEU A 117 7.83 1.47 -12.61
CA LEU A 117 8.93 0.54 -12.84
C LEU A 117 8.81 -0.16 -14.21
N ARG A 118 7.63 -0.66 -14.55
CA ARG A 118 7.36 -1.32 -15.83
C ARG A 118 7.52 -0.36 -17.01
N ALA A 119 7.05 0.87 -16.88
CA ALA A 119 7.13 1.87 -17.95
C ALA A 119 8.56 2.32 -18.24
N LYS A 120 9.43 2.37 -17.21
CA LYS A 120 10.80 2.90 -17.36
C LYS A 120 11.82 1.86 -17.81
N GLY A 121 11.61 0.57 -17.50
CA GLY A 121 12.55 -0.50 -17.79
C GLY A 121 13.84 -0.44 -16.96
N PRO A 122 14.94 -1.06 -17.43
CA PRO A 122 16.22 -1.06 -16.71
C PRO A 122 16.74 0.37 -16.47
N MET A 123 17.26 0.63 -15.27
CA MET A 123 17.74 1.94 -14.87
C MET A 123 18.93 1.84 -13.91
N ASP A 124 19.70 2.90 -13.87
CA ASP A 124 20.76 3.12 -12.88
C ASP A 124 20.21 3.73 -11.57
N ALA A 125 21.09 4.09 -10.66
CA ALA A 125 20.72 4.68 -9.38
C ALA A 125 20.03 6.05 -9.54
N GLU A 126 20.45 6.87 -10.50
CA GLU A 126 19.82 8.17 -10.78
C GLU A 126 18.43 7.99 -11.37
N GLY A 127 18.27 7.05 -12.30
CA GLY A 127 16.98 6.66 -12.85
C GLY A 127 16.02 6.17 -11.78
N MET A 128 16.49 5.37 -10.81
CA MET A 128 15.70 4.92 -9.67
C MET A 128 15.29 6.10 -8.78
N TRP A 129 16.22 7.01 -8.47
CA TRP A 129 15.91 8.20 -7.68
C TRP A 129 14.87 9.10 -8.35
N SER A 130 15.01 9.34 -9.65
CA SER A 130 14.05 10.14 -10.44
C SER A 130 12.66 9.49 -10.54
N LEU A 131 12.55 8.17 -10.35
CA LEU A 131 11.27 7.46 -10.25
C LEU A 131 10.63 7.63 -8.88
N LEU A 132 11.42 7.68 -7.80
CA LEU A 132 10.91 7.73 -6.43
C LEU A 132 10.18 9.05 -6.12
N LYS A 133 10.70 10.20 -6.58
CA LYS A 133 10.08 11.51 -6.32
C LYS A 133 8.62 11.54 -6.82
N PRO A 134 8.32 11.35 -8.11
CA PRO A 134 6.94 11.36 -8.59
C PRO A 134 6.08 10.23 -7.97
N THR A 135 6.67 9.08 -7.63
CA THR A 135 5.93 8.02 -6.94
C THR A 135 5.47 8.47 -5.55
N SER A 136 6.32 9.19 -4.81
CA SER A 136 6.00 9.67 -3.46
C SER A 136 4.99 10.82 -3.45
N LEU A 137 4.90 11.58 -4.54
CA LEU A 137 3.94 12.69 -4.69
C LEU A 137 2.62 12.26 -5.33
N ALA A 138 2.57 11.07 -5.93
CA ALA A 138 1.36 10.59 -6.60
C ALA A 138 0.18 10.45 -5.64
N ASP A 139 -0.96 11.00 -6.02
CA ASP A 139 -2.23 10.70 -5.37
C ASP A 139 -2.74 9.33 -5.83
N VAL A 140 -2.54 8.34 -4.99
CA VAL A 140 -2.88 6.95 -5.34
C VAL A 140 -4.39 6.71 -5.46
N ASN A 141 -5.24 7.54 -4.86
CA ASN A 141 -6.68 7.43 -5.01
C ASN A 141 -7.16 7.96 -6.38
N ALA A 142 -6.48 8.97 -6.93
CA ALA A 142 -6.77 9.51 -8.26
C ALA A 142 -6.86 8.40 -9.31
N ARG A 143 -5.91 7.48 -9.30
CA ARG A 143 -5.85 6.34 -10.21
C ARG A 143 -7.13 5.51 -10.25
N TYR A 144 -7.75 5.32 -9.11
CA TYR A 144 -8.92 4.43 -8.96
C TYR A 144 -10.23 5.16 -9.16
N PHE A 145 -10.32 6.42 -8.75
CA PHE A 145 -11.59 7.12 -8.66
C PHE A 145 -11.83 8.16 -9.75
N LEU A 146 -10.78 8.71 -10.40
CA LEU A 146 -11.00 9.65 -11.52
C LEU A 146 -11.83 9.06 -12.67
N PRO A 147 -11.60 7.80 -13.11
CA PRO A 147 -12.43 7.23 -14.18
C PRO A 147 -13.91 7.14 -13.81
N VAL A 148 -14.20 6.83 -12.53
CA VAL A 148 -15.58 6.75 -12.02
C VAL A 148 -16.24 8.13 -12.02
N LEU A 149 -15.51 9.16 -11.53
CA LEU A 149 -15.98 10.54 -11.53
C LEU A 149 -16.26 11.06 -12.95
N GLN A 150 -15.39 10.75 -13.90
CA GLN A 150 -15.55 11.12 -15.30
C GLN A 150 -16.85 10.53 -15.90
N GLN A 151 -17.15 9.28 -15.59
CA GLN A 151 -18.40 8.63 -16.02
C GLN A 151 -19.63 9.24 -15.32
N ALA A 152 -19.54 9.49 -14.03
CA ALA A 152 -20.68 10.00 -13.25
C ALA A 152 -21.19 11.36 -13.74
N VAL A 153 -20.32 12.23 -14.26
CA VAL A 153 -20.73 13.56 -14.74
C VAL A 153 -21.23 13.60 -16.17
N VAL A 154 -21.13 12.53 -16.93
CA VAL A 154 -21.54 12.49 -18.34
C VAL A 154 -23.05 12.78 -18.49
N THR A 155 -23.87 12.24 -17.61
CA THR A 155 -25.34 12.35 -17.65
C THR A 155 -25.88 13.65 -17.03
N LEU A 156 -25.01 14.47 -16.40
CA LEU A 156 -25.42 15.72 -15.78
C LEU A 156 -25.72 16.79 -16.83
N PRO A 157 -26.59 17.78 -16.51
CA PRO A 157 -26.84 18.97 -17.36
C PRO A 157 -25.53 19.68 -17.75
N ALA A 158 -25.50 20.34 -18.88
CA ALA A 158 -24.28 20.97 -19.41
C ALA A 158 -23.71 22.05 -18.48
N ASP A 159 -24.59 22.75 -17.78
CA ASP A 159 -24.31 23.86 -16.86
C ASP A 159 -24.11 23.40 -15.40
N ASP A 160 -24.10 22.09 -15.13
CA ASP A 160 -23.89 21.56 -13.78
C ASP A 160 -22.46 21.87 -13.30
N ALA A 161 -22.34 22.56 -12.18
CA ALA A 161 -21.05 22.98 -11.61
C ALA A 161 -20.09 21.82 -11.35
N ARG A 162 -20.60 20.60 -11.07
CA ARG A 162 -19.79 19.39 -10.86
C ARG A 162 -18.96 19.03 -12.10
N LYS A 163 -19.41 19.36 -13.29
CA LYS A 163 -18.62 19.16 -14.51
C LYS A 163 -17.34 19.99 -14.53
N GLY A 164 -17.40 21.22 -14.03
CA GLY A 164 -16.21 22.07 -13.89
C GLY A 164 -15.19 21.50 -12.90
N LEU A 165 -15.65 20.95 -11.78
CA LEU A 165 -14.77 20.28 -10.80
C LEU A 165 -14.10 19.04 -11.38
N VAL A 166 -14.84 18.21 -12.09
CA VAL A 166 -14.27 17.01 -12.73
C VAL A 166 -13.33 17.38 -13.89
N ALA A 167 -13.62 18.46 -14.64
CA ALA A 167 -12.70 18.98 -15.65
C ALA A 167 -11.36 19.44 -15.03
N ALA A 168 -11.37 20.05 -13.86
CA ALA A 168 -10.14 20.37 -13.13
C ALA A 168 -9.36 19.10 -12.78
N LEU A 169 -10.02 18.04 -12.31
CA LEU A 169 -9.39 16.75 -12.04
C LEU A 169 -8.79 16.09 -13.30
N GLN A 170 -9.38 16.27 -14.46
CA GLN A 170 -8.88 15.72 -15.73
C GLN A 170 -7.58 16.36 -16.21
N ASN A 171 -7.36 17.63 -15.88
CA ASN A 171 -6.17 18.39 -16.27
C ASN A 171 -5.02 18.24 -15.24
N TRP A 172 -5.24 17.49 -14.21
CA TRP A 172 -4.26 17.23 -13.15
C TRP A 172 -3.41 16.01 -13.49
N ASP A 173 -2.12 16.09 -13.25
CA ASP A 173 -1.15 15.01 -13.47
C ASP A 173 -1.19 13.90 -12.41
N GLY A 174 -2.06 14.03 -11.41
CA GLY A 174 -2.20 13.09 -10.30
C GLY A 174 -1.15 13.26 -9.19
N MET A 175 -0.42 14.39 -9.17
CA MET A 175 0.60 14.64 -8.15
C MET A 175 0.19 15.70 -7.15
N ASN A 176 0.45 15.42 -5.88
CA ASN A 176 0.27 16.33 -4.76
C ASN A 176 1.53 17.20 -4.60
N ALA A 177 1.84 18.00 -5.63
CA ALA A 177 3.03 18.85 -5.68
C ALA A 177 2.80 20.19 -4.97
N ASP A 178 3.87 20.67 -4.33
CA ASP A 178 4.06 22.02 -3.79
C ASP A 178 5.50 22.41 -4.14
N ASP A 179 5.72 22.73 -5.42
CA ASP A 179 7.07 22.99 -5.95
C ASP A 179 7.56 24.40 -5.51
N ASN A 180 6.66 25.33 -5.26
CA ASN A 180 6.98 26.67 -4.77
C ASN A 180 7.19 26.72 -3.23
N ARG A 181 6.80 25.65 -2.50
CA ARG A 181 6.96 25.46 -1.05
C ARG A 181 6.22 26.50 -0.21
N ASP A 182 5.05 26.92 -0.66
CA ASP A 182 4.21 27.86 0.08
C ASP A 182 3.23 27.18 1.06
N GLY A 183 3.22 25.85 1.10
CA GLY A 183 2.38 25.03 1.96
C GLY A 183 1.03 24.68 1.35
N PHE A 184 0.81 25.02 0.07
CA PHE A 184 -0.39 24.67 -0.68
C PHE A 184 -0.01 23.82 -1.90
N TYR A 185 -0.91 22.95 -2.32
CA TYR A 185 -0.72 22.23 -3.57
C TYR A 185 -0.79 23.16 -4.77
N ASP A 186 0.07 22.96 -5.75
CA ASP A 186 0.11 23.77 -6.99
C ASP A 186 -1.15 23.65 -7.85
N HIS A 187 -1.98 22.64 -7.58
CA HIS A 187 -3.21 22.35 -8.31
C HIS A 187 -4.40 22.19 -7.34
N PRO A 188 -5.63 22.63 -7.67
CA PRO A 188 -6.81 22.45 -6.81
C PRO A 188 -7.32 21.00 -6.73
N ALA A 189 -6.91 20.13 -7.63
CA ALA A 189 -7.42 18.76 -7.74
C ALA A 189 -7.24 17.90 -6.47
N PRO A 190 -6.12 17.94 -5.74
CA PRO A 190 -5.99 17.19 -4.48
C PRO A 190 -7.10 17.54 -3.49
N ALA A 191 -7.41 18.82 -3.32
CA ALA A 191 -8.48 19.26 -2.41
C ALA A 191 -9.88 18.83 -2.88
N ILE A 192 -10.13 18.88 -4.20
CA ILE A 192 -11.39 18.44 -4.79
C ILE A 192 -11.58 16.93 -4.59
N LEU A 193 -10.55 16.14 -4.89
CA LEU A 193 -10.61 14.67 -4.76
C LEU A 193 -10.77 14.24 -3.31
N ASP A 194 -10.05 14.87 -2.39
CA ASP A 194 -10.12 14.57 -0.96
C ASP A 194 -11.51 14.88 -0.38
N ALA A 195 -12.07 16.04 -0.71
CA ALA A 195 -13.42 16.43 -0.30
C ALA A 195 -14.48 15.44 -0.85
N TRP A 196 -14.32 15.03 -2.11
CA TRP A 196 -15.23 14.06 -2.74
C TRP A 196 -15.12 12.69 -2.06
N LEU A 197 -13.91 12.18 -1.85
CA LEU A 197 -13.70 10.87 -1.18
C LEU A 197 -14.29 10.88 0.23
N GLY A 198 -14.07 11.93 1.00
CA GLY A 198 -14.67 12.07 2.33
C GLY A 198 -16.21 12.04 2.31
N ALA A 199 -16.81 12.74 1.35
CA ALA A 199 -18.26 12.75 1.17
C ALA A 199 -18.79 11.38 0.73
N MET A 200 -18.12 10.70 -0.19
CA MET A 200 -18.49 9.35 -0.65
C MET A 200 -18.38 8.31 0.45
N LEU A 201 -17.30 8.30 1.21
CA LEU A 201 -17.16 7.38 2.34
C LEU A 201 -18.27 7.57 3.37
N LYS A 202 -18.62 8.82 3.67
CA LYS A 202 -19.73 9.12 4.57
C LYS A 202 -21.06 8.67 3.99
N ALA A 203 -21.32 8.94 2.72
CA ALA A 203 -22.58 8.58 2.06
C ALA A 203 -22.76 7.05 1.91
N THR A 204 -21.65 6.32 1.80
CA THR A 204 -21.67 4.86 1.60
C THR A 204 -21.75 4.08 2.90
N PHE A 205 -21.11 4.55 3.98
CA PHE A 205 -20.89 3.72 5.16
C PHE A 205 -21.48 4.29 6.47
N ALA A 206 -21.98 5.54 6.50
CA ALA A 206 -22.34 6.17 7.77
C ALA A 206 -23.61 5.60 8.41
N ASP A 207 -24.43 4.89 7.67
CA ASP A 207 -25.62 4.21 8.18
C ASP A 207 -25.32 2.80 8.72
N GLU A 208 -24.23 2.15 8.27
CA GLU A 208 -23.83 0.83 8.79
C GLU A 208 -22.69 0.90 9.81
N VAL A 209 -21.86 1.93 9.75
CA VAL A 209 -20.68 2.06 10.61
C VAL A 209 -20.91 3.04 11.74
N PRO A 210 -20.76 2.64 13.02
CA PRO A 210 -20.89 3.55 14.15
C PRO A 210 -20.00 4.80 14.01
N ALA A 211 -20.52 5.96 14.42
CA ALA A 211 -19.85 7.26 14.25
C ALA A 211 -18.41 7.27 14.78
N ASP A 212 -18.16 6.62 15.92
CA ASP A 212 -16.82 6.51 16.51
C ASP A 212 -15.82 5.75 15.65
N PHE A 213 -16.30 4.87 14.75
CA PHE A 213 -15.48 4.09 13.85
C PHE A 213 -15.30 4.76 12.50
N MET A 214 -16.17 5.69 12.09
CA MET A 214 -16.06 6.39 10.80
C MET A 214 -14.71 7.11 10.62
N ARG A 215 -14.08 7.58 11.69
CA ARG A 215 -12.74 8.18 11.66
C ARG A 215 -11.65 7.25 11.11
N TYR A 216 -11.84 5.94 11.21
CA TYR A 216 -10.89 4.93 10.67
C TYR A 216 -11.12 4.64 9.19
N PHE A 217 -12.21 5.12 8.63
CA PHE A 217 -12.55 5.03 7.22
C PHE A 217 -12.01 6.20 6.39
N GLY A 218 -11.27 7.13 7.00
CA GLY A 218 -10.76 8.32 6.33
C GLY A 218 -10.02 8.02 5.03
N ALA A 219 -10.14 8.91 4.06
CA ALA A 219 -9.48 8.80 2.76
C ALA A 219 -7.96 9.01 2.85
N THR A 220 -7.50 9.76 3.83
CA THR A 220 -6.17 10.36 3.88
C THR A 220 -5.44 10.17 5.22
N GLY A 221 -5.41 8.98 5.73
CA GLY A 221 -4.73 8.67 7.00
C GLY A 221 -5.63 8.83 8.22
N TYR A 222 -5.05 8.60 9.40
CA TYR A 222 -5.77 8.74 10.66
C TYR A 222 -5.83 10.23 11.03
N PRO A 223 -6.99 10.91 10.91
CA PRO A 223 -7.12 12.27 11.39
C PRO A 223 -6.99 12.24 12.91
N THR A 224 -6.04 12.96 13.45
CA THR A 224 -6.01 13.34 14.86
C THR A 224 -6.59 14.74 15.00
N ALA A 225 -7.06 15.10 16.22
CA ALA A 225 -7.60 16.42 16.48
C ALA A 225 -6.63 17.57 16.07
N ASP A 226 -5.34 17.28 16.06
CA ASP A 226 -4.26 18.25 15.84
C ASP A 226 -3.56 18.09 14.48
N ARG A 227 -3.98 17.15 13.64
CA ARG A 227 -3.42 16.94 12.31
C ARG A 227 -4.53 16.76 11.30
N PRO A 228 -4.66 17.68 10.34
CA PRO A 228 -5.44 17.39 9.15
C PRO A 228 -4.84 16.16 8.45
N PRO A 229 -5.65 15.36 7.76
CA PRO A 229 -5.17 14.21 7.03
C PRO A 229 -4.04 14.65 6.08
N ALA A 230 -2.87 14.06 6.23
CA ALA A 230 -1.81 14.21 5.25
C ALA A 230 -2.27 13.56 3.93
N GLY A 231 -1.96 14.19 2.81
CA GLY A 231 -2.42 13.79 1.49
C GLY A 231 -2.42 12.29 1.19
N SER A 232 -3.16 11.88 0.20
CA SER A 232 -3.59 10.50 -0.06
C SER A 232 -2.49 9.56 -0.60
N ILE A 233 -1.29 9.63 -0.04
CA ILE A 233 -0.22 8.67 -0.36
C ILE A 233 -0.57 7.23 0.06
N ASN A 234 -1.63 7.04 0.83
CA ASN A 234 -2.10 5.74 1.27
C ASN A 234 -3.56 5.52 0.88
N VAL A 235 -3.82 4.42 0.22
CA VAL A 235 -5.19 3.92 0.05
C VAL A 235 -5.64 3.35 1.39
N GLN A 236 -6.57 4.00 2.05
CA GLN A 236 -7.07 3.61 3.37
C GLN A 236 -8.13 2.50 3.29
N VAL A 237 -8.49 1.96 4.44
CA VAL A 237 -9.50 0.88 4.53
C VAL A 237 -10.81 1.30 3.86
N GLY A 238 -11.32 2.49 4.17
CA GLY A 238 -12.56 2.99 3.59
C GLY A 238 -12.49 3.12 2.06
N THR A 239 -11.43 3.69 1.51
CA THR A 239 -11.26 3.81 0.06
C THR A 239 -11.06 2.46 -0.63
N LYS A 240 -10.41 1.50 0.03
CA LYS A 240 -10.29 0.13 -0.49
C LYS A 240 -11.65 -0.58 -0.55
N LEU A 241 -12.49 -0.38 0.46
CA LEU A 241 -13.85 -0.92 0.47
C LEU A 241 -14.75 -0.21 -0.54
N LEU A 242 -14.62 1.11 -0.69
CA LEU A 242 -15.38 1.89 -1.68
C LEU A 242 -15.07 1.46 -3.12
N TYR A 243 -13.86 0.97 -3.38
CA TYR A 243 -13.42 0.53 -4.71
C TYR A 243 -13.88 -0.90 -5.07
N GLN A 244 -14.29 -1.72 -4.10
CA GLN A 244 -14.78 -3.08 -4.33
C GLN A 244 -16.19 -3.12 -4.91
#